data_ef979443b43dada8265ee3d0ee21d016
#
_entry.id   ef979443b43dada8265ee3d0ee21d016
#
_cell.length_a   1.000
_cell.length_b   1.000
_cell.length_c   1.000
_cell.angle_alpha   90.00
_cell.angle_beta   90.00
_cell.angle_gamma   90.00
#
_symmetry.space_group_name_H-M   'P 1'
#
loop_
_entity.id
_entity.type
_entity.pdbx_description
1 polymer ?
#
loop_
_entity_poly.entity_id
_entity_poly.type
_entity_poly.pdbx_seq_one_letter_code
_entity_poly.pdbx_strand_id
1 'polypeptide(L)'
;YVGRLRYDYDNRYMAEFSGRYDGSDCFPKGNRFGFFPSGSLGWAISEEEFFSPVKDLGIFDYFKVRGSYGEIGLNGAKHDDYAYLTTFNYNSNAYVIGGSMVNSITPGATPSINMTWYTRDKTDVGIDFSTLGNKLEGSFDWFYERTKGYLVAPKYEYTDPIGYDLPLIV
;
A
#
# COMPACT_ATOMS: atom_id res chain seq x y z
N TYR A 1 -3.57 -11.20 10.51
CA TYR A 1 -4.99 -11.55 10.69
C TYR A 1 -5.80 -10.85 9.61
N VAL A 2 -6.81 -11.57 9.06
CA VAL A 2 -7.71 -11.02 8.02
C VAL A 2 -9.14 -11.28 8.45
N GLY A 3 -9.98 -10.26 8.35
CA GLY A 3 -11.42 -10.35 8.57
C GLY A 3 -12.17 -9.76 7.38
N ARG A 4 -13.28 -10.38 6.99
CA ARG A 4 -14.15 -9.89 5.91
C ARG A 4 -15.61 -10.05 6.34
N LEU A 5 -16.38 -9.00 6.10
CA LEU A 5 -17.83 -8.97 6.27
C LEU A 5 -18.46 -8.55 4.94
N ARG A 6 -19.41 -9.32 4.46
CA ARG A 6 -20.18 -9.03 3.26
C ARG A 6 -21.66 -9.01 3.59
N TYR A 7 -22.35 -8.01 3.07
CA TYR A 7 -23.80 -7.86 3.17
C TYR A 7 -24.37 -7.63 1.77
N ASP A 8 -25.41 -8.36 1.46
CA ASP A 8 -26.16 -8.26 0.22
C ASP A 8 -27.64 -8.15 0.57
N TYR A 9 -28.30 -7.12 0.05
CA TYR A 9 -29.72 -6.92 0.25
C TYR A 9 -30.42 -6.96 -1.11
N ASP A 10 -31.21 -8.01 -1.32
CA ASP A 10 -32.09 -8.22 -2.48
C ASP A 10 -31.35 -8.11 -3.83
N ASN A 11 -30.07 -8.46 -3.88
CA ASN A 11 -29.18 -8.26 -5.03
C ASN A 11 -29.11 -6.80 -5.55
N ARG A 12 -29.67 -5.85 -4.81
CA ARG A 12 -29.70 -4.42 -5.15
C ARG A 12 -28.56 -3.67 -4.51
N TYR A 13 -28.37 -3.88 -3.22
CA TYR A 13 -27.36 -3.17 -2.43
C TYR A 13 -26.34 -4.17 -1.90
N MET A 14 -25.12 -3.97 -2.27
CA MET A 14 -24.00 -4.82 -1.87
C MET A 14 -23.00 -3.98 -1.07
N ALA A 15 -22.61 -4.48 0.07
CA ALA A 15 -21.57 -3.86 0.90
C ALA A 15 -20.56 -4.91 1.34
N GLU A 16 -19.30 -4.59 1.22
CA GLU A 16 -18.23 -5.43 1.74
C GLU A 16 -17.26 -4.58 2.56
N PHE A 17 -16.89 -5.07 3.70
CA PHE A 17 -15.83 -4.51 4.53
C PHE A 17 -14.80 -5.60 4.80
N SER A 18 -13.53 -5.28 4.64
CA SER A 18 -12.46 -6.16 5.07
C SER A 18 -11.38 -5.38 5.80
N GLY A 19 -10.72 -6.05 6.74
CA GLY A 19 -9.62 -5.49 7.49
C GLY A 19 -8.48 -6.50 7.59
N ARG A 20 -7.27 -6.00 7.42
CA ARG A 20 -6.05 -6.76 7.55
C ARG A 20 -5.20 -6.17 8.67
N TYR A 21 -4.75 -7.03 9.58
CA TYR A 21 -3.81 -6.67 10.62
C TYR A 21 -2.53 -7.46 10.42
N ASP A 22 -1.51 -6.79 9.91
CA ASP A 22 -0.23 -7.37 9.55
C ASP A 22 0.87 -6.93 10.50
N GLY A 23 1.90 -7.77 10.64
CA GLY A 23 3.08 -7.47 11.42
C GLY A 23 4.34 -7.82 10.65
N SER A 24 5.37 -6.99 10.79
CA SER A 24 6.71 -7.23 10.26
C SER A 24 7.76 -6.96 11.33
N ASP A 25 8.75 -7.81 11.40
CA ASP A 25 9.91 -7.67 12.28
C ASP A 25 10.99 -6.75 11.70
N CYS A 26 10.86 -6.41 10.41
CA CYS A 26 11.73 -5.42 9.75
C CYS A 26 11.61 -4.02 10.36
N PHE A 27 10.59 -3.78 11.19
CA PHE A 27 10.36 -2.49 11.85
C PHE A 27 10.73 -2.51 13.34
N PRO A 28 11.09 -1.36 13.93
CA PRO A 28 11.38 -1.25 15.35
C PRO A 28 10.16 -1.59 16.20
N LYS A 29 10.41 -1.99 17.44
CA LYS A 29 9.32 -2.23 18.41
C LYS A 29 8.45 -0.98 18.53
N GLY A 30 7.13 -1.16 18.35
CA GLY A 30 6.14 -0.08 18.35
C GLY A 30 5.56 0.20 16.97
N ASN A 31 6.31 0.00 15.89
CA ASN A 31 5.87 0.26 14.52
C ASN A 31 5.67 -1.03 13.69
N ARG A 32 5.75 -2.19 14.35
CA ARG A 32 5.72 -3.51 13.69
C ARG A 32 4.37 -3.86 13.09
N PHE A 33 3.30 -3.39 13.70
CA PHE A 33 1.95 -3.78 13.33
C PHE A 33 1.23 -2.65 12.62
N GLY A 34 0.52 -2.98 11.54
CA GLY A 34 -0.32 -2.07 10.79
C GLY A 34 -1.72 -2.65 10.59
N PHE A 35 -2.73 -1.78 10.60
CA PHE A 35 -4.11 -2.14 10.26
C PHE A 35 -4.48 -1.48 8.94
N PHE A 36 -4.96 -2.28 7.98
CA PHE A 36 -5.25 -1.87 6.61
C PHE A 36 -6.71 -2.21 6.29
N PRO A 37 -7.60 -1.22 6.40
CA PRO A 37 -9.00 -1.40 6.09
C PRO A 37 -9.27 -1.31 4.58
N SER A 38 -10.33 -1.98 4.14
CA SER A 38 -10.92 -1.77 2.82
C SER A 38 -12.42 -1.94 2.87
N GLY A 39 -13.12 -1.22 2.00
CA GLY A 39 -14.56 -1.31 1.88
C GLY A 39 -15.01 -1.10 0.45
N SER A 40 -16.10 -1.73 0.08
CA SER A 40 -16.75 -1.53 -1.21
C SER A 40 -18.25 -1.48 -1.07
N LEU A 41 -18.87 -0.69 -1.95
CA LEU A 41 -20.32 -0.57 -2.09
C LEU A 41 -20.67 -0.81 -3.54
N GLY A 42 -21.79 -1.49 -3.76
CA GLY A 42 -22.35 -1.72 -5.07
C GLY A 42 -23.87 -1.48 -5.04
N TRP A 43 -24.37 -0.83 -6.06
CA TRP A 43 -25.80 -0.60 -6.24
C TRP A 43 -26.21 -1.02 -7.64
N ALA A 44 -27.02 -2.09 -7.72
CA ALA A 44 -27.62 -2.55 -8.95
C ALA A 44 -28.88 -1.73 -9.24
N ILE A 45 -28.72 -0.60 -9.90
CA ILE A 45 -29.80 0.35 -10.23
C ILE A 45 -30.84 -0.31 -11.11
N SER A 46 -30.41 -1.26 -11.95
CA SER A 46 -31.33 -2.02 -12.82
C SER A 46 -32.34 -2.85 -12.06
N GLU A 47 -32.13 -3.18 -10.80
CA GLU A 47 -33.03 -3.95 -9.98
C GLU A 47 -34.09 -3.07 -9.24
N GLU A 48 -34.04 -1.77 -9.44
CA GLU A 48 -34.99 -0.82 -8.86
C GLU A 48 -36.26 -0.68 -9.73
N GLU A 49 -37.39 -0.48 -9.08
CA GLU A 49 -38.69 -0.34 -9.77
C GLU A 49 -38.71 0.86 -10.71
N PHE A 50 -38.04 1.97 -10.36
CA PHE A 50 -37.99 3.16 -11.20
C PHE A 50 -37.21 2.95 -12.50
N PHE A 51 -36.36 1.90 -12.57
CA PHE A 51 -35.58 1.59 -13.77
C PHE A 51 -36.35 0.74 -14.79
N SER A 52 -37.51 0.17 -14.41
CA SER A 52 -38.34 -0.68 -15.29
C SER A 52 -38.61 -0.05 -16.67
N PRO A 53 -39.00 1.24 -16.80
CA PRO A 53 -39.22 1.84 -18.11
C PRO A 53 -37.98 1.85 -19.02
N VAL A 54 -36.79 1.90 -18.46
CA VAL A 54 -35.53 1.89 -19.22
C VAL A 54 -35.23 0.48 -19.72
N LYS A 55 -35.52 -0.55 -18.90
CA LYS A 55 -35.45 -1.97 -19.32
C LYS A 55 -36.41 -2.25 -20.45
N ASP A 56 -37.67 -1.77 -20.34
CA ASP A 56 -38.70 -1.99 -21.35
C ASP A 56 -38.37 -1.36 -22.70
N LEU A 57 -37.63 -0.26 -22.71
CA LEU A 57 -37.09 0.36 -23.92
C LEU A 57 -35.93 -0.41 -24.55
N GLY A 58 -35.39 -1.45 -23.85
CA GLY A 58 -34.28 -2.26 -24.34
C GLY A 58 -32.94 -1.51 -24.39
N ILE A 59 -32.82 -0.37 -23.69
CA ILE A 59 -31.60 0.44 -23.69
C ILE A 59 -30.55 -0.20 -22.80
N PHE A 60 -30.93 -0.58 -21.57
CA PHE A 60 -30.06 -1.29 -20.63
C PHE A 60 -30.80 -2.48 -20.02
N ASP A 61 -30.22 -3.66 -20.10
CA ASP A 61 -30.67 -4.86 -19.42
C ASP A 61 -30.18 -4.94 -17.98
N TYR A 62 -28.95 -4.46 -17.75
CA TYR A 62 -28.32 -4.39 -16.46
C TYR A 62 -27.52 -3.09 -16.32
N PHE A 63 -27.62 -2.47 -15.14
CA PHE A 63 -26.82 -1.29 -14.81
C PHE A 63 -26.48 -1.28 -13.32
N LYS A 64 -25.18 -1.26 -13.01
CA LYS A 64 -24.66 -1.26 -11.66
C LYS A 64 -23.60 -0.19 -11.50
N VAL A 65 -23.67 0.52 -10.38
CA VAL A 65 -22.61 1.43 -9.93
C VAL A 65 -21.87 0.79 -8.75
N ARG A 66 -20.59 0.92 -8.72
CA ARG A 66 -19.76 0.41 -7.63
C ARG A 66 -18.70 1.43 -7.22
N GLY A 67 -18.35 1.40 -5.94
CA GLY A 67 -17.27 2.20 -5.41
C GLY A 67 -16.50 1.39 -4.37
N SER A 68 -15.19 1.55 -4.35
CA SER A 68 -14.35 0.91 -3.35
C SER A 68 -13.24 1.85 -2.88
N TYR A 69 -12.86 1.65 -1.64
CA TYR A 69 -11.68 2.25 -1.02
C TYR A 69 -10.90 1.17 -0.28
N GLY A 70 -9.60 1.15 -0.47
CA GLY A 70 -8.74 0.22 0.24
C GLY A 70 -7.38 0.81 0.55
N GLU A 71 -6.85 0.41 1.69
CA GLU A 71 -5.49 0.72 2.11
C GLU A 71 -4.65 -0.55 2.15
N ILE A 72 -3.44 -0.49 1.60
CA ILE A 72 -2.48 -1.59 1.58
C ILE A 72 -1.21 -1.11 2.25
N GLY A 73 -0.77 -1.84 3.28
CA GLY A 73 0.54 -1.65 3.90
C GLY A 73 1.62 -2.39 3.12
N LEU A 74 2.71 -1.70 2.91
CA LEU A 74 3.90 -2.20 2.23
C LEU A 74 5.10 -2.06 3.17
N ASN A 75 5.93 -3.08 3.25
CA ASN A 75 7.09 -3.12 4.15
C ASN A 75 8.40 -2.66 3.51
N GLY A 76 8.34 -1.81 2.49
CA GLY A 76 9.54 -1.23 1.89
C GLY A 76 10.42 -2.25 1.16
N ALA A 77 9.92 -2.79 0.07
CA ALA A 77 10.75 -3.66 -0.75
C ALA A 77 11.95 -2.89 -1.31
N LYS A 78 13.14 -3.30 -0.94
CA LYS A 78 14.45 -3.11 -1.58
C LYS A 78 15.56 -2.39 -0.81
N HIS A 79 15.31 -1.66 0.24
CA HIS A 79 16.40 -1.06 1.00
C HIS A 79 16.21 -1.34 2.49
N ASP A 80 17.11 -2.15 2.99
CA ASP A 80 17.47 -2.27 4.38
C ASP A 80 16.38 -2.79 5.32
N ASP A 81 15.97 -4.05 5.09
CA ASP A 81 15.39 -4.82 6.16
C ASP A 81 16.27 -4.62 7.42
N TYR A 82 15.63 -4.22 8.53
CA TYR A 82 16.32 -3.92 9.79
C TYR A 82 17.19 -2.65 9.80
N ALA A 83 16.95 -1.68 8.92
CA ALA A 83 17.71 -0.42 8.91
C ALA A 83 17.61 0.40 10.22
N TYR A 84 16.78 -0.01 11.17
CA TYR A 84 16.74 0.55 12.52
C TYR A 84 17.84 0.02 13.45
N LEU A 85 18.58 -1.02 13.02
CA LEU A 85 19.69 -1.58 13.80
C LEU A 85 20.99 -0.84 13.51
N THR A 86 21.77 -0.61 14.56
CA THR A 86 23.13 -0.14 14.40
C THR A 86 24.00 -1.26 13.85
N THR A 87 24.66 -1.01 12.75
CA THR A 87 25.56 -1.95 12.08
C THR A 87 27.00 -1.45 12.12
N PHE A 88 27.93 -2.39 12.00
CA PHE A 88 29.35 -2.10 11.91
C PHE A 88 29.95 -2.87 10.73
N ASN A 89 30.78 -2.20 9.96
CA ASN A 89 31.53 -2.81 8.87
C ASN A 89 32.88 -3.28 9.39
N TYR A 90 33.19 -4.54 9.10
CA TYR A 90 34.50 -5.11 9.40
C TYR A 90 35.41 -4.95 8.18
N ASN A 91 36.50 -4.23 8.34
CA ASN A 91 37.49 -3.99 7.30
C ASN A 91 38.78 -4.75 7.64
N SER A 92 39.10 -5.76 6.83
CA SER A 92 40.36 -6.50 6.95
C SER A 92 41.51 -5.67 6.36
N ASN A 93 42.68 -5.73 7.02
CA ASN A 93 43.88 -5.03 6.57
C ASN A 93 43.69 -3.52 6.34
N ALA A 94 42.94 -2.87 7.23
CA ALA A 94 42.55 -1.47 7.08
C ALA A 94 43.68 -0.50 7.33
N TYR A 95 44.59 -0.85 8.25
CA TYR A 95 45.70 0.02 8.68
C TYR A 95 46.97 -0.78 8.85
N VAL A 96 48.11 -0.09 8.77
CA VAL A 96 49.43 -0.64 9.12
C VAL A 96 49.91 0.00 10.43
N ILE A 97 50.07 -0.82 11.46
CA ILE A 97 50.58 -0.39 12.75
C ILE A 97 51.81 -1.24 13.10
N GLY A 98 52.95 -0.58 13.35
CA GLY A 98 54.19 -1.28 13.69
C GLY A 98 54.71 -2.26 12.62
N GLY A 99 54.41 -2.00 11.34
CA GLY A 99 54.76 -2.87 10.22
C GLY A 99 53.83 -4.06 9.97
N SER A 100 52.78 -4.21 10.78
CA SER A 100 51.75 -5.26 10.61
C SER A 100 50.43 -4.67 10.18
N MET A 101 49.73 -5.37 9.28
CA MET A 101 48.34 -5.01 8.90
C MET A 101 47.36 -5.37 10.02
N VAL A 102 46.52 -4.42 10.38
CA VAL A 102 45.49 -4.60 11.41
C VAL A 102 44.11 -4.36 10.81
N ASN A 103 43.13 -5.05 11.36
CA ASN A 103 41.77 -4.89 10.98
C ASN A 103 41.10 -3.70 11.67
N SER A 104 40.08 -3.14 11.09
CA SER A 104 39.28 -2.09 11.72
C SER A 104 37.80 -2.39 11.71
N ILE A 105 37.10 -1.73 12.59
CA ILE A 105 35.62 -1.72 12.63
C ILE A 105 35.20 -0.27 12.45
N THR A 106 34.39 -0.03 11.44
CA THR A 106 33.81 1.30 11.19
C THR A 106 32.29 1.24 11.38
N PRO A 107 31.65 2.31 11.88
CA PRO A 107 30.21 2.38 11.89
C PRO A 107 29.62 2.15 10.49
N GLY A 108 28.53 1.43 10.42
CA GLY A 108 27.73 1.31 9.20
C GLY A 108 26.82 2.53 8.99
N ALA A 109 25.77 2.35 8.18
CA ALA A 109 24.78 3.41 7.94
C ALA A 109 24.09 3.84 9.24
N THR A 110 23.69 5.11 9.30
CA THR A 110 22.97 5.65 10.45
C THR A 110 21.58 4.99 10.56
N PRO A 111 21.22 4.43 11.73
CA PRO A 111 19.97 3.69 11.88
C PRO A 111 18.74 4.60 11.73
N SER A 112 17.75 4.11 10.98
CA SER A 112 16.47 4.79 10.80
C SER A 112 15.45 4.31 11.85
N ILE A 113 15.41 4.98 13.00
CA ILE A 113 14.58 4.58 14.15
C ILE A 113 13.08 4.80 13.94
N ASN A 114 12.68 5.61 12.95
CA ASN A 114 11.28 5.97 12.66
C ASN A 114 10.67 5.14 11.53
N MET A 115 11.31 4.04 11.15
CA MET A 115 10.75 3.16 10.12
C MET A 115 9.39 2.63 10.50
N THR A 116 8.46 2.73 9.56
CA THR A 116 7.10 2.20 9.68
C THR A 116 6.59 1.76 8.32
N TRP A 117 5.40 1.18 8.30
CA TRP A 117 4.69 0.84 7.08
C TRP A 117 4.49 2.08 6.21
N TYR A 118 4.75 1.96 4.93
CA TYR A 118 4.21 2.90 3.98
C TYR A 118 2.91 2.36 3.40
N THR A 119 1.99 3.25 3.12
CA THR A 119 0.64 2.88 2.74
C THR A 119 0.34 3.31 1.32
N ARG A 120 -0.43 2.48 0.66
CA ARG A 120 -0.99 2.77 -0.65
C ARG A 120 -2.50 2.76 -0.54
N ASP A 121 -3.09 3.95 -0.70
CA ASP A 121 -4.53 4.14 -0.74
C ASP A 121 -5.00 4.01 -2.18
N LYS A 122 -6.03 3.24 -2.41
CA LYS A 122 -6.69 3.17 -3.71
C LYS A 122 -8.18 3.44 -3.55
N THR A 123 -8.68 4.39 -4.34
CA THR A 123 -10.11 4.65 -4.52
C THR A 123 -10.47 4.26 -5.93
N ASP A 124 -11.57 3.54 -6.06
CA ASP A 124 -12.06 3.05 -7.34
C ASP A 124 -13.56 3.29 -7.44
N VAL A 125 -14.01 3.84 -8.57
CA VAL A 125 -15.44 4.04 -8.88
C VAL A 125 -15.68 3.50 -10.27
N GLY A 126 -16.65 2.59 -10.39
CA GLY A 126 -16.93 1.91 -11.63
C GLY A 126 -18.41 1.80 -11.91
N ILE A 127 -18.72 1.61 -13.18
CA ILE A 127 -20.03 1.27 -13.68
C ILE A 127 -19.94 0.00 -14.53
N ASP A 128 -20.89 -0.89 -14.33
CA ASP A 128 -21.05 -2.09 -15.14
C ASP A 128 -22.41 -2.00 -15.84
N PHE A 129 -22.47 -2.30 -17.12
CA PHE A 129 -23.72 -2.26 -17.87
C PHE A 129 -23.82 -3.39 -18.88
N SER A 130 -25.03 -3.76 -19.20
CA SER A 130 -25.35 -4.69 -20.27
C SER A 130 -26.54 -4.14 -21.07
N THR A 131 -26.54 -4.36 -22.38
CA THR A 131 -27.51 -3.82 -23.31
C THR A 131 -27.78 -4.79 -24.48
N LEU A 132 -28.76 -4.49 -25.32
CA LEU A 132 -29.14 -5.29 -26.50
C LEU A 132 -29.52 -6.75 -26.17
N GLY A 133 -30.22 -7.00 -25.09
CA GLY A 133 -30.58 -8.35 -24.65
C GLY A 133 -29.37 -9.14 -24.19
N ASN A 134 -28.48 -8.52 -23.38
CA ASN A 134 -27.22 -9.06 -22.88
C ASN A 134 -26.20 -9.45 -23.97
N LYS A 135 -26.29 -8.89 -25.17
CA LYS A 135 -25.35 -9.14 -26.26
C LYS A 135 -24.11 -8.24 -26.18
N LEU A 136 -24.24 -7.10 -25.53
CA LEU A 136 -23.15 -6.18 -25.31
C LEU A 136 -23.02 -5.89 -23.82
N GLU A 137 -21.86 -6.22 -23.27
CA GLU A 137 -21.50 -5.93 -21.89
C GLU A 137 -20.30 -4.99 -21.87
N GLY A 138 -20.29 -4.06 -20.92
CA GLY A 138 -19.19 -3.13 -20.75
C GLY A 138 -19.00 -2.74 -19.30
N SER A 139 -17.77 -2.38 -18.97
CA SER A 139 -17.43 -1.79 -17.68
C SER A 139 -16.53 -0.58 -17.90
N PHE A 140 -16.71 0.41 -17.06
CA PHE A 140 -15.85 1.58 -17.00
C PHE A 140 -15.43 1.81 -15.57
N ASP A 141 -14.10 1.95 -15.34
CA ASP A 141 -13.51 2.17 -14.05
C ASP A 141 -12.67 3.43 -14.05
N TRP A 142 -12.89 4.26 -13.06
CA TRP A 142 -11.99 5.35 -12.71
C TRP A 142 -11.36 5.04 -11.36
N PHE A 143 -10.03 5.13 -11.28
CA PHE A 143 -9.32 4.89 -10.04
C PHE A 143 -8.31 5.99 -9.74
N TYR A 144 -8.11 6.22 -8.47
CA TYR A 144 -7.08 7.09 -7.94
C TYR A 144 -6.24 6.32 -6.92
N GLU A 145 -4.93 6.36 -7.09
CA GLU A 145 -3.98 5.68 -6.22
C GLU A 145 -2.97 6.67 -5.66
N ARG A 146 -2.70 6.58 -4.36
CA ARG A 146 -1.74 7.42 -3.68
C ARG A 146 -0.89 6.59 -2.74
N THR A 147 0.43 6.70 -2.86
CA THR A 147 1.39 6.11 -1.92
C THR A 147 1.89 7.16 -0.95
N LYS A 148 1.92 6.85 0.35
CA LYS A 148 2.36 7.72 1.44
C LYS A 148 3.42 7.03 2.28
N GLY A 149 4.29 7.82 2.92
CA GLY A 149 5.30 7.31 3.84
C GLY A 149 6.48 6.60 3.15
N TYR A 150 6.69 6.83 1.87
CA TYR A 150 7.80 6.24 1.13
C TYR A 150 9.13 6.82 1.60
N LEU A 151 10.05 5.96 2.01
CA LEU A 151 11.40 6.36 2.40
C LEU A 151 12.20 6.81 1.18
N VAL A 152 12.75 8.01 1.24
CA VAL A 152 13.60 8.56 0.20
C VAL A 152 14.96 8.96 0.78
N ALA A 153 15.99 8.83 -0.04
CA ALA A 153 17.28 9.39 0.31
C ALA A 153 17.16 10.92 0.37
N PRO A 154 17.76 11.58 1.38
CA PRO A 154 17.73 13.03 1.46
C PRO A 154 18.35 13.65 0.21
N LYS A 155 17.64 14.62 -0.37
CA LYS A 155 18.03 15.29 -1.62
C LYS A 155 19.25 16.21 -1.44
N TYR A 156 19.56 16.58 -0.20
CA TYR A 156 20.67 17.46 0.12
C TYR A 156 21.81 16.61 0.65
N GLU A 157 22.90 16.58 -0.10
CA GLU A 157 24.19 16.14 0.42
C GLU A 157 24.65 17.21 1.41
N TYR A 158 24.70 16.85 2.68
CA TYR A 158 25.46 17.64 3.63
C TYR A 158 26.94 17.45 3.29
N THR A 159 27.67 18.57 3.21
CA THR A 159 29.09 18.54 2.98
C THR A 159 29.76 17.60 4.00
N ASP A 160 30.68 16.82 3.53
CA ASP A 160 31.40 15.68 4.10
C ASP A 160 32.12 15.84 5.47
N PRO A 161 31.89 16.89 6.29
CA PRO A 161 32.54 16.97 7.61
C PRO A 161 31.94 16.04 8.66
N ILE A 162 30.77 15.42 8.39
CA ILE A 162 30.07 14.59 9.38
C ILE A 162 30.60 13.14 9.37
N GLY A 163 31.17 12.68 8.25
CA GLY A 163 31.79 11.35 8.15
C GLY A 163 30.82 10.17 8.24
N TYR A 164 29.51 10.41 8.13
CA TYR A 164 28.48 9.37 8.19
C TYR A 164 27.44 9.56 7.11
N ASP A 165 26.95 8.45 6.57
CA ASP A 165 25.79 8.44 5.69
C ASP A 165 24.53 8.83 6.46
N LEU A 166 23.74 9.72 5.89
CA LEU A 166 22.48 10.16 6.51
C LEU A 166 21.39 9.06 6.42
N PRO A 167 20.53 8.97 7.44
CA PRO A 167 19.43 8.04 7.39
C PRO A 167 18.42 8.44 6.30
N LEU A 168 17.69 7.44 5.79
CA LEU A 168 16.53 7.69 4.93
C LEU A 168 15.46 8.48 5.70
N ILE A 169 14.82 9.40 5.03
CA ILE A 169 13.73 10.22 5.57
C ILE A 169 12.40 9.86 4.91
N VAL A 170 11.31 10.07 5.67
CA VAL A 170 9.93 9.84 5.22
C VAL A 170 9.36 11.08 4.58
#